data_1bb2dc3ccbc848e39154970bdc6e13da
#
_entry.id   1bb2dc3ccbc848e39154970bdc6e13da
#
_cell.length_a   1.000
_cell.length_b   1.000
_cell.length_c   1.000
_cell.angle_alpha   90.00
_cell.angle_beta   90.00
_cell.angle_gamma   90.00
#
_symmetry.space_group_name_H-M   'P 1'
#
loop_
_entity.id
_entity.type
_entity.pdbx_description
1 polymer ?
#
loop_
_entity_poly.entity_id
_entity_poly.type
_entity_poly.pdbx_seq_one_letter_code
_entity_poly.pdbx_strand_id
1 'polypeptide(L)'
;MRVVFMAKSKRSAARALAWLVENGCEVPAVVASEPDEWTADEQRVDLVAAEHGIPLLGESDLYGAAERGALGQVDLVVSFLFWNRIREPLISLGRLGCINLHPAPLPDLRGVGGYNVALLEGRDEWGVSCHFVDDRIDTGDLVEVERFPIDSATETALSLDVLSQERLLALFQRVVEIAVSGAELPREPQGEGRYVSRAELEELRVVRPGDDLDRKLRAFWYPPWPGAVVDIEGRRLTLVDDGLLGELARAYRAAGVVP
;
A
#
# COMPACT_ATOMS: atom_id res chain seq x y z
N MET A 1 0.80 8.84 22.66
CA MET A 1 1.90 8.66 21.68
C MET A 1 1.74 9.67 20.56
N ARG A 2 2.84 10.26 20.07
CA ARG A 2 2.82 11.29 19.01
C ARG A 2 3.32 10.67 17.68
N VAL A 3 2.46 10.65 16.65
CA VAL A 3 2.68 9.90 15.42
C VAL A 3 2.60 10.81 14.20
N VAL A 4 3.65 10.86 13.38
CA VAL A 4 3.58 11.45 12.03
C VAL A 4 3.06 10.37 11.08
N PHE A 5 2.04 10.68 10.26
CA PHE A 5 1.38 9.73 9.40
C PHE A 5 1.50 10.13 7.93
N MET A 6 2.05 9.24 7.11
CA MET A 6 2.25 9.42 5.67
C MET A 6 1.55 8.28 4.93
N ALA A 7 0.65 8.58 4.02
CA ALA A 7 -0.17 7.52 3.41
C ALA A 7 -0.58 7.78 1.97
N LYS A 8 -0.72 6.70 1.22
CA LYS A 8 -1.54 6.71 0.00
C LYS A 8 -3.01 6.68 0.39
N SER A 9 -3.85 7.49 -0.26
CA SER A 9 -5.30 7.47 -0.05
C SER A 9 -5.88 6.11 -0.45
N LYS A 10 -6.22 5.34 0.57
CA LYS A 10 -6.82 4.00 0.53
C LYS A 10 -7.73 3.88 1.74
N ARG A 11 -8.80 3.09 1.64
CA ARG A 11 -9.74 2.87 2.74
C ARG A 11 -9.06 2.38 4.03
N SER A 12 -8.09 1.49 3.91
CA SER A 12 -7.30 1.02 5.05
C SER A 12 -6.47 2.13 5.69
N ALA A 13 -5.87 3.02 4.89
CA ALA A 13 -5.08 4.14 5.38
C ALA A 13 -5.95 5.20 6.07
N ALA A 14 -7.13 5.51 5.51
CA ALA A 14 -8.11 6.41 6.14
C ALA A 14 -8.58 5.84 7.50
N ARG A 15 -8.91 4.55 7.56
CA ARG A 15 -9.26 3.85 8.80
C ARG A 15 -8.09 3.78 9.79
N ALA A 16 -6.85 3.64 9.31
CA ALA A 16 -5.67 3.65 10.16
C ALA A 16 -5.46 5.01 10.83
N LEU A 17 -5.65 6.12 10.10
CA LEU A 17 -5.57 7.46 10.67
C LEU A 17 -6.68 7.70 11.69
N ALA A 18 -7.94 7.38 11.37
CA ALA A 18 -9.05 7.49 12.30
C ALA A 18 -8.80 6.68 13.59
N TRP A 19 -8.34 5.44 13.44
CA TRP A 19 -8.01 4.56 14.57
C TRP A 19 -6.91 5.14 15.48
N LEU A 20 -5.87 5.78 14.92
CA LEU A 20 -4.85 6.47 15.73
C LEU A 20 -5.48 7.52 16.65
N VAL A 21 -6.36 8.34 16.11
CA VAL A 21 -7.01 9.42 16.88
C VAL A 21 -7.96 8.84 17.93
N GLU A 22 -8.78 7.86 17.56
CA GLU A 22 -9.72 7.16 18.46
C GLU A 22 -9.01 6.48 19.64
N ASN A 23 -7.77 6.03 19.42
CA ASN A 23 -6.93 5.42 20.47
C ASN A 23 -5.97 6.40 21.16
N GLY A 24 -6.27 7.71 21.08
CA GLY A 24 -5.60 8.75 21.85
C GLY A 24 -4.19 9.08 21.40
N CYS A 25 -3.82 8.73 20.15
CA CYS A 25 -2.57 9.19 19.56
C CYS A 25 -2.71 10.64 19.11
N GLU A 26 -1.71 11.45 19.38
CA GLU A 26 -1.59 12.79 18.81
C GLU A 26 -0.93 12.69 17.43
N VAL A 27 -1.56 13.26 16.41
CA VAL A 27 -1.02 13.27 15.05
C VAL A 27 -0.70 14.71 14.66
N PRO A 28 0.58 15.15 14.77
CA PRO A 28 0.97 16.54 14.51
C PRO A 28 0.92 16.90 13.03
N ALA A 29 1.03 15.94 12.13
CA ALA A 29 0.98 16.14 10.70
C ALA A 29 0.61 14.86 9.95
N VAL A 30 -0.11 15.04 8.84
CA VAL A 30 -0.42 14.01 7.86
C VAL A 30 0.11 14.43 6.49
N VAL A 31 0.68 13.50 5.75
CA VAL A 31 0.89 13.60 4.29
C VAL A 31 0.07 12.53 3.61
N ALA A 32 -0.80 12.93 2.70
CA ALA A 32 -1.63 12.03 1.91
C ALA A 32 -1.44 12.22 0.42
N SER A 33 -1.63 11.18 -0.38
CA SER A 33 -1.74 11.37 -1.83
C SER A 33 -2.97 12.19 -2.16
N GLU A 34 -2.83 13.08 -3.15
CA GLU A 34 -3.98 13.79 -3.68
C GLU A 34 -5.01 12.78 -4.22
N PRO A 35 -6.32 13.01 -3.97
CA PRO A 35 -7.37 12.18 -4.55
C PRO A 35 -7.45 12.43 -6.06
N ASP A 36 -7.68 11.38 -6.81
CA ASP A 36 -8.03 11.43 -8.23
C ASP A 36 -9.55 11.24 -8.44
N GLU A 37 -10.01 11.28 -9.68
CA GLU A 37 -11.43 11.11 -10.03
C GLU A 37 -12.05 9.75 -9.63
N TRP A 38 -11.19 8.77 -9.27
CA TRP A 38 -11.59 7.41 -8.88
C TRP A 38 -11.50 7.19 -7.36
N THR A 39 -11.01 8.18 -6.62
CA THR A 39 -10.82 8.06 -5.18
C THR A 39 -12.14 8.33 -4.46
N ALA A 40 -12.76 7.28 -3.93
CA ALA A 40 -13.98 7.40 -3.14
C ALA A 40 -13.74 8.06 -1.78
N ASP A 41 -14.75 8.72 -1.20
CA ASP A 41 -14.60 9.49 0.04
C ASP A 41 -14.10 8.64 1.22
N GLU A 42 -14.50 7.39 1.33
CA GLU A 42 -14.01 6.48 2.38
C GLU A 42 -12.53 6.09 2.23
N GLN A 43 -11.90 6.43 1.11
CA GLN A 43 -10.47 6.23 0.86
C GLN A 43 -9.64 7.48 1.17
N ARG A 44 -10.29 8.61 1.45
CA ARG A 44 -9.66 9.93 1.55
C ARG A 44 -9.10 10.18 2.95
N VAL A 45 -7.79 10.08 3.05
CA VAL A 45 -7.04 10.38 4.28
C VAL A 45 -7.11 11.86 4.63
N ASP A 46 -7.19 12.75 3.65
CA ASP A 46 -7.33 14.19 3.82
C ASP A 46 -8.67 14.59 4.45
N LEU A 47 -9.77 13.89 4.13
CA LEU A 47 -11.06 14.13 4.78
C LEU A 47 -11.02 13.73 6.27
N VAL A 48 -10.41 12.60 6.59
CA VAL A 48 -10.22 12.18 7.99
C VAL A 48 -9.34 13.18 8.74
N ALA A 49 -8.24 13.65 8.12
CA ALA A 49 -7.40 14.68 8.72
C ALA A 49 -8.20 15.97 9.00
N ALA A 50 -9.02 16.42 8.05
CA ALA A 50 -9.85 17.61 8.19
C ALA A 50 -10.91 17.46 9.30
N GLU A 51 -11.58 16.31 9.39
CA GLU A 51 -12.57 15.99 10.43
C GLU A 51 -11.99 16.10 11.84
N HIS A 52 -10.74 15.67 12.01
CA HIS A 52 -10.05 15.70 13.29
C HIS A 52 -9.16 16.94 13.49
N GLY A 53 -9.19 17.92 12.58
CA GLY A 53 -8.37 19.14 12.68
C GLY A 53 -6.87 18.89 12.61
N ILE A 54 -6.44 17.82 11.97
CA ILE A 54 -5.03 17.44 11.82
C ILE A 54 -4.42 18.20 10.63
N PRO A 55 -3.23 18.83 10.80
CA PRO A 55 -2.57 19.51 9.70
C PRO A 55 -2.21 18.57 8.55
N LEU A 56 -2.73 18.84 7.36
CA LEU A 56 -2.36 18.18 6.11
C LEU A 56 -1.20 18.97 5.48
N LEU A 57 -0.06 18.35 5.33
CA LEU A 57 1.14 18.96 4.76
C LEU A 57 1.48 18.35 3.40
N GLY A 58 2.12 19.15 2.55
CA GLY A 58 2.85 18.60 1.41
C GLY A 58 4.10 17.84 1.88
N GLU A 59 4.60 16.92 1.06
CA GLU A 59 5.80 16.14 1.41
C GLU A 59 7.00 17.05 1.74
N SER A 60 7.28 18.07 0.92
CA SER A 60 8.37 19.03 1.16
C SER A 60 8.20 19.83 2.46
N ASP A 61 6.95 20.16 2.80
CA ASP A 61 6.64 20.91 4.03
C ASP A 61 6.84 20.04 5.26
N LEU A 62 6.53 18.75 5.18
CA LEU A 62 6.81 17.80 6.25
C LEU A 62 8.31 17.67 6.52
N TYR A 63 9.13 17.54 5.47
CA TYR A 63 10.59 17.53 5.60
C TYR A 63 11.11 18.83 6.24
N GLY A 64 10.67 19.99 5.75
CA GLY A 64 11.02 21.27 6.31
C GLY A 64 10.56 21.46 7.76
N ALA A 65 9.39 20.94 8.15
CA ALA A 65 8.90 20.96 9.52
C ALA A 65 9.76 20.07 10.45
N ALA A 66 10.17 18.88 9.97
CA ALA A 66 11.06 17.99 10.69
C ALA A 66 12.43 18.63 10.93
N GLU A 67 13.05 19.22 9.90
CA GLU A 67 14.35 19.91 9.99
C GLU A 67 14.35 21.08 11.01
N ARG A 68 13.25 21.81 11.09
CA ARG A 68 13.09 22.93 12.02
C ARG A 68 12.63 22.52 13.43
N GLY A 69 12.40 21.22 13.66
CA GLY A 69 11.86 20.73 14.92
C GLY A 69 10.40 21.17 15.21
N ALA A 70 9.68 21.63 14.19
CA ALA A 70 8.33 22.16 14.34
C ALA A 70 7.28 21.07 14.68
N LEU A 71 7.61 19.79 14.46
CA LEU A 71 6.74 18.66 14.80
C LEU A 71 6.79 18.28 16.29
N GLY A 72 7.70 18.89 17.07
CA GLY A 72 7.92 18.53 18.44
C GLY A 72 8.57 17.15 18.61
N GLN A 73 8.38 16.55 19.78
CA GLN A 73 8.93 15.22 20.05
C GLN A 73 8.02 14.14 19.43
N VAL A 74 8.48 13.51 18.35
CA VAL A 74 7.75 12.46 17.63
C VAL A 74 8.14 11.09 18.19
N ASP A 75 7.16 10.26 18.51
CA ASP A 75 7.41 8.89 18.95
C ASP A 75 7.59 7.92 17.79
N LEU A 76 6.74 8.02 16.77
CA LEU A 76 6.74 7.11 15.63
C LEU A 76 6.43 7.86 14.33
N VAL A 77 7.14 7.51 13.26
CA VAL A 77 6.77 7.89 11.90
C VAL A 77 6.15 6.65 11.22
N VAL A 78 4.95 6.80 10.70
CA VAL A 78 4.24 5.73 9.99
C VAL A 78 4.10 6.08 8.52
N SER A 79 4.59 5.19 7.68
CA SER A 79 4.34 5.12 6.25
C SER A 79 3.31 4.04 5.98
N PHE A 80 2.14 4.41 5.48
CA PHE A 80 1.09 3.46 5.11
C PHE A 80 0.90 3.46 3.59
N LEU A 81 1.55 2.51 2.89
CA LEU A 81 1.56 2.45 1.43
C LEU A 81 2.09 3.73 0.75
N PHE A 82 2.93 4.49 1.42
CA PHE A 82 3.43 5.74 0.88
C PHE A 82 4.24 5.48 -0.40
N TRP A 83 4.07 6.33 -1.40
CA TRP A 83 4.51 6.06 -2.80
C TRP A 83 5.90 6.57 -3.13
N ASN A 84 6.49 7.40 -2.25
CA ASN A 84 7.81 7.97 -2.42
C ASN A 84 8.81 7.39 -1.42
N ARG A 85 10.09 7.42 -1.80
CA ARG A 85 11.17 7.02 -0.91
C ARG A 85 11.30 7.99 0.26
N ILE A 86 11.19 7.49 1.47
CA ILE A 86 11.43 8.24 2.69
C ILE A 86 12.93 8.38 2.91
N ARG A 87 13.37 9.53 3.41
CA ARG A 87 14.77 9.89 3.65
C ARG A 87 14.91 10.55 5.01
N GLU A 88 16.15 10.80 5.42
CA GLU A 88 16.41 11.65 6.56
C GLU A 88 15.86 13.09 6.32
N PRO A 89 15.37 13.78 7.36
CA PRO A 89 15.41 13.38 8.76
C PRO A 89 14.23 12.48 9.19
N LEU A 90 13.28 12.14 8.34
CA LEU A 90 12.08 11.39 8.74
C LEU A 90 12.37 9.95 9.20
N ILE A 91 13.43 9.31 8.68
CA ILE A 91 13.83 7.95 9.09
C ILE A 91 14.18 7.91 10.58
N SER A 92 14.94 8.91 11.06
CA SER A 92 15.40 9.00 12.45
C SER A 92 14.55 9.93 13.33
N LEU A 93 13.47 10.52 12.80
CA LEU A 93 12.64 11.50 13.52
C LEU A 93 11.90 10.89 14.71
N GLY A 94 11.35 9.69 14.55
CA GLY A 94 10.59 9.02 15.60
C GLY A 94 11.51 8.34 16.62
N ARG A 95 11.27 8.54 17.91
CA ARG A 95 12.00 7.87 18.98
C ARG A 95 11.96 6.35 18.87
N LEU A 96 10.84 5.80 18.41
CA LEU A 96 10.65 4.37 18.12
C LEU A 96 11.03 3.98 16.69
N GLY A 97 11.35 4.97 15.84
CA GLY A 97 11.76 4.82 14.46
C GLY A 97 10.71 5.27 13.44
N CYS A 98 10.98 4.92 12.19
CA CYS A 98 10.07 5.06 11.06
C CYS A 98 9.71 3.67 10.54
N ILE A 99 8.42 3.34 10.47
CA ILE A 99 7.93 2.05 9.97
C ILE A 99 7.12 2.22 8.69
N ASN A 100 7.13 1.19 7.85
CA ASN A 100 6.32 1.13 6.63
C ASN A 100 5.41 -0.10 6.63
N LEU A 101 4.15 0.10 6.27
CA LEU A 101 3.15 -0.94 6.02
C LEU A 101 3.21 -1.29 4.52
N HIS A 102 3.73 -2.47 4.22
CA HIS A 102 3.96 -2.94 2.86
C HIS A 102 2.99 -4.08 2.50
N PRO A 103 2.27 -4.00 1.36
CA PRO A 103 1.22 -4.95 1.04
C PRO A 103 1.74 -6.22 0.34
N ALA A 104 2.91 -6.68 0.73
CA ALA A 104 3.52 -7.92 0.25
C ALA A 104 4.32 -8.59 1.37
N PRO A 105 4.54 -9.93 1.29
CA PRO A 105 5.37 -10.63 2.25
C PRO A 105 6.85 -10.31 2.00
N LEU A 106 7.47 -9.58 2.92
CA LEU A 106 8.91 -9.34 2.90
C LEU A 106 9.67 -10.53 3.54
N PRO A 107 10.87 -10.82 3.07
CA PRO A 107 11.63 -10.16 1.99
C PRO A 107 11.27 -10.64 0.58
N ASP A 108 10.30 -11.52 0.39
CA ASP A 108 10.04 -12.23 -0.87
C ASP A 108 9.81 -11.28 -2.04
N LEU A 109 9.03 -10.20 -1.82
CA LEU A 109 8.70 -9.22 -2.85
C LEU A 109 8.78 -7.79 -2.31
N ARG A 110 9.78 -7.05 -2.77
CA ARG A 110 10.03 -5.63 -2.53
C ARG A 110 9.63 -4.80 -3.74
N GLY A 111 9.36 -3.52 -3.54
CA GLY A 111 9.06 -2.58 -4.61
C GLY A 111 7.60 -2.58 -5.01
N VAL A 112 7.29 -2.69 -6.31
CA VAL A 112 5.92 -2.55 -6.82
C VAL A 112 5.41 -3.84 -7.47
N GLY A 113 4.08 -3.92 -7.67
CA GLY A 113 3.48 -5.00 -8.45
C GLY A 113 3.51 -6.37 -7.78
N GLY A 114 3.60 -6.42 -6.45
CA GLY A 114 3.62 -7.67 -5.70
C GLY A 114 2.43 -8.58 -6.03
N TYR A 115 1.20 -8.05 -6.06
CA TYR A 115 -0.01 -8.80 -6.44
C TYR A 115 0.09 -9.42 -7.83
N ASN A 116 0.57 -8.61 -8.80
CA ASN A 116 0.73 -9.05 -10.18
C ASN A 116 1.69 -10.24 -10.27
N VAL A 117 2.85 -10.12 -9.60
CA VAL A 117 3.87 -11.17 -9.58
C VAL A 117 3.35 -12.43 -8.88
N ALA A 118 2.68 -12.29 -7.74
CA ALA A 118 2.11 -13.44 -7.02
C ALA A 118 1.15 -14.26 -7.90
N LEU A 119 0.25 -13.58 -8.61
CA LEU A 119 -0.72 -14.22 -9.50
C LEU A 119 -0.05 -14.81 -10.74
N LEU A 120 0.92 -14.11 -11.35
CA LEU A 120 1.68 -14.64 -12.49
C LEU A 120 2.48 -15.89 -12.13
N GLU A 121 3.03 -15.95 -10.93
CA GLU A 121 3.78 -17.11 -10.42
C GLU A 121 2.87 -18.25 -9.90
N GLY A 122 1.57 -17.99 -9.77
CA GLY A 122 0.62 -18.99 -9.26
C GLY A 122 0.84 -19.33 -7.81
N ARG A 123 1.16 -18.34 -6.97
CA ARG A 123 1.38 -18.54 -5.53
C ARG A 123 0.08 -18.96 -4.86
N ASP A 124 0.18 -19.83 -3.87
CA ASP A 124 -0.91 -20.30 -3.01
C ASP A 124 -0.92 -19.62 -1.62
N GLU A 125 0.09 -18.78 -1.36
CA GLU A 125 0.23 -17.97 -0.16
C GLU A 125 0.58 -16.54 -0.51
N TRP A 126 0.05 -15.61 0.26
CA TRP A 126 0.35 -14.18 0.21
C TRP A 126 0.66 -13.64 1.60
N GLY A 127 0.95 -12.35 1.71
CA GLY A 127 1.19 -11.73 3.01
C GLY A 127 1.29 -10.22 2.95
N VAL A 128 1.34 -9.63 4.13
CA VAL A 128 1.56 -8.21 4.37
C VAL A 128 2.65 -8.03 5.42
N SER A 129 3.36 -6.92 5.37
CA SER A 129 4.53 -6.70 6.22
C SER A 129 4.52 -5.32 6.86
N CYS A 130 5.00 -5.26 8.09
CA CYS A 130 5.49 -4.04 8.72
C CYS A 130 7.00 -4.15 8.90
N HIS A 131 7.73 -3.14 8.45
CA HIS A 131 9.18 -3.10 8.56
C HIS A 131 9.68 -1.69 8.91
N PHE A 132 10.86 -1.58 9.48
CA PHE A 132 11.52 -0.29 9.62
C PHE A 132 11.95 0.26 8.28
N VAL A 133 11.90 1.57 8.14
CA VAL A 133 12.40 2.25 6.94
C VAL A 133 13.91 2.46 7.09
N ASP A 134 14.66 2.10 6.05
CA ASP A 134 16.07 2.42 5.90
C ASP A 134 16.32 3.26 4.64
N ASP A 135 17.56 3.40 4.21
CA ASP A 135 17.96 4.21 3.05
C ASP A 135 17.65 3.54 1.69
N ARG A 136 17.15 2.30 1.68
CA ARG A 136 16.76 1.54 0.50
C ARG A 136 15.27 1.22 0.51
N ILE A 137 14.73 0.77 -0.62
CA ILE A 137 13.29 0.47 -0.73
C ILE A 137 13.01 -0.92 -0.15
N ASP A 138 12.14 -0.98 0.86
CA ASP A 138 11.59 -2.18 1.49
C ASP A 138 12.65 -3.17 2.01
N THR A 139 13.77 -2.67 2.55
CA THR A 139 14.90 -3.51 3.02
C THR A 139 15.18 -3.45 4.51
N GLY A 140 14.57 -2.53 5.24
CA GLY A 140 14.79 -2.38 6.67
C GLY A 140 14.26 -3.57 7.48
N ASP A 141 14.70 -3.68 8.73
CA ASP A 141 14.36 -4.78 9.63
C ASP A 141 12.84 -4.99 9.75
N LEU A 142 12.43 -6.25 9.76
CA LEU A 142 11.02 -6.62 9.90
C LEU A 142 10.55 -6.39 11.33
N VAL A 143 9.34 -5.82 11.46
CA VAL A 143 8.58 -5.78 12.70
C VAL A 143 7.68 -7.00 12.80
N GLU A 144 6.89 -7.27 11.75
CA GLU A 144 5.99 -8.41 11.64
C GLU A 144 5.65 -8.69 10.18
N VAL A 145 5.53 -9.97 9.82
CA VAL A 145 5.00 -10.44 8.54
C VAL A 145 3.83 -11.36 8.80
N GLU A 146 2.66 -11.01 8.30
CA GLU A 146 1.47 -11.87 8.34
C GLU A 146 1.30 -12.56 6.99
N ARG A 147 1.31 -13.91 6.99
CA ARG A 147 1.07 -14.72 5.79
C ARG A 147 -0.31 -15.36 5.85
N PHE A 148 -0.95 -15.53 4.70
CA PHE A 148 -2.27 -16.15 4.59
C PHE A 148 -2.44 -16.86 3.24
N PRO A 149 -3.26 -17.93 3.19
CA PRO A 149 -3.52 -18.64 1.95
C PRO A 149 -4.34 -17.80 0.97
N ILE A 150 -4.07 -17.99 -0.33
CA ILE A 150 -4.82 -17.42 -1.44
C ILE A 150 -5.07 -18.49 -2.50
N ASP A 151 -6.06 -18.28 -3.36
CA ASP A 151 -6.27 -19.07 -4.56
C ASP A 151 -5.93 -18.24 -5.81
N SER A 152 -4.69 -18.31 -6.27
CA SER A 152 -4.23 -17.57 -7.44
C SER A 152 -4.92 -17.97 -8.75
N ALA A 153 -5.68 -19.08 -8.76
CA ALA A 153 -6.48 -19.47 -9.92
C ALA A 153 -7.76 -18.64 -10.08
N THR A 154 -8.26 -18.07 -8.98
CA THR A 154 -9.51 -17.29 -8.97
C THR A 154 -9.30 -15.81 -8.60
N GLU A 155 -8.25 -15.49 -7.83
CA GLU A 155 -7.94 -14.12 -7.45
C GLU A 155 -7.55 -13.24 -8.64
N THR A 156 -7.88 -11.96 -8.51
CA THR A 156 -7.38 -10.87 -9.37
C THR A 156 -6.46 -9.94 -8.58
N ALA A 157 -5.72 -9.08 -9.26
CA ALA A 157 -4.90 -8.07 -8.55
C ALA A 157 -5.77 -7.14 -7.67
N LEU A 158 -6.99 -6.85 -8.09
CA LEU A 158 -7.94 -6.05 -7.31
C LEU A 158 -8.43 -6.80 -6.06
N SER A 159 -8.88 -8.06 -6.20
CA SER A 159 -9.39 -8.83 -5.06
C SER A 159 -8.29 -9.09 -4.04
N LEU A 160 -7.06 -9.37 -4.51
CA LEU A 160 -5.91 -9.57 -3.63
C LEU A 160 -5.47 -8.27 -2.92
N ASP A 161 -5.59 -7.08 -3.60
CA ASP A 161 -5.40 -5.79 -2.92
C ASP A 161 -6.44 -5.59 -1.81
N VAL A 162 -7.72 -5.82 -2.09
CA VAL A 162 -8.81 -5.67 -1.09
C VAL A 162 -8.55 -6.56 0.13
N LEU A 163 -8.24 -7.83 -0.07
CA LEU A 163 -7.90 -8.76 0.99
C LEU A 163 -6.66 -8.29 1.79
N SER A 164 -5.62 -7.86 1.09
CA SER A 164 -4.37 -7.37 1.70
C SER A 164 -4.59 -6.10 2.51
N GLN A 165 -5.47 -5.19 2.07
CA GLN A 165 -5.77 -3.96 2.80
C GLN A 165 -6.40 -4.22 4.17
N GLU A 166 -7.30 -5.19 4.29
CA GLU A 166 -7.89 -5.57 5.58
C GLU A 166 -6.84 -6.18 6.53
N ARG A 167 -5.96 -7.04 6.01
CA ARG A 167 -4.86 -7.63 6.79
C ARG A 167 -3.84 -6.59 7.21
N LEU A 168 -3.49 -5.67 6.31
CA LEU A 168 -2.53 -4.61 6.56
C LEU A 168 -3.00 -3.65 7.65
N LEU A 169 -4.31 -3.32 7.67
CA LEU A 169 -4.90 -2.51 8.74
C LEU A 169 -4.82 -3.24 10.09
N ALA A 170 -5.15 -4.52 10.14
CA ALA A 170 -5.05 -5.30 11.37
C ALA A 170 -3.60 -5.41 11.87
N LEU A 171 -2.65 -5.64 10.97
CA LEU A 171 -1.22 -5.63 11.27
C LEU A 171 -0.77 -4.28 11.83
N PHE A 172 -1.17 -3.18 11.20
CA PHE A 172 -0.88 -1.82 11.67
C PHE A 172 -1.38 -1.61 13.11
N GLN A 173 -2.61 -2.00 13.40
CA GLN A 173 -3.21 -1.84 14.73
C GLN A 173 -2.39 -2.60 15.79
N ARG A 174 -2.04 -3.87 15.55
CA ARG A 174 -1.20 -4.67 16.46
C ARG A 174 0.16 -4.02 16.71
N VAL A 175 0.83 -3.56 15.66
CA VAL A 175 2.16 -2.93 15.78
C VAL A 175 2.08 -1.62 16.57
N VAL A 176 1.07 -0.78 16.31
CA VAL A 176 0.89 0.47 17.06
C VAL A 176 0.50 0.20 18.51
N GLU A 177 -0.30 -0.81 18.82
CA GLU A 177 -0.61 -1.24 20.20
C GLU A 177 0.65 -1.62 20.97
N ILE A 178 1.60 -2.35 20.35
CA ILE A 178 2.91 -2.64 20.94
C ILE A 178 3.64 -1.32 21.27
N ALA A 179 3.72 -0.40 20.31
CA ALA A 179 4.37 0.89 20.49
C ALA A 179 3.71 1.74 21.60
N VAL A 180 2.39 1.76 21.68
CA VAL A 180 1.60 2.47 22.72
C VAL A 180 1.84 1.87 24.10
N SER A 181 1.99 0.55 24.21
CA SER A 181 2.28 -0.11 25.50
C SER A 181 3.64 0.23 26.08
N GLY A 182 4.52 0.86 25.29
CA GLY A 182 5.90 1.19 25.67
C GLY A 182 6.88 0.03 25.47
N ALA A 183 6.42 -1.11 24.91
CA ALA A 183 7.31 -2.20 24.54
C ALA A 183 8.13 -1.82 23.27
N GLU A 184 9.31 -2.41 23.15
CA GLU A 184 10.13 -2.26 21.96
C GLU A 184 9.48 -3.00 20.78
N LEU A 185 9.49 -2.38 19.60
CA LEU A 185 9.08 -3.05 18.39
C LEU A 185 10.09 -4.12 17.99
N PRO A 186 9.66 -5.32 17.62
CA PRO A 186 10.54 -6.36 17.12
C PRO A 186 11.43 -5.86 15.97
N ARG A 187 12.66 -6.39 15.88
CA ARG A 187 13.59 -6.10 14.79
C ARG A 187 14.26 -7.38 14.33
N GLU A 188 13.85 -7.86 13.17
CA GLU A 188 14.44 -9.02 12.52
C GLU A 188 15.09 -8.61 11.21
N PRO A 189 16.42 -8.77 11.03
CA PRO A 189 17.08 -8.44 9.79
C PRO A 189 16.45 -9.18 8.60
N GLN A 190 16.22 -8.47 7.50
CA GLN A 190 15.73 -9.10 6.28
C GLN A 190 16.86 -9.87 5.57
N GLY A 191 16.53 -11.09 5.10
CA GLY A 191 17.36 -11.84 4.16
C GLY A 191 17.30 -11.28 2.73
N GLU A 192 17.81 -12.08 1.80
CA GLU A 192 17.70 -11.79 0.36
C GLU A 192 16.23 -11.83 -0.07
N GLY A 193 15.88 -11.03 -1.07
CA GLY A 193 14.53 -10.95 -1.62
C GLY A 193 14.53 -10.32 -3.01
N ARG A 194 13.44 -10.56 -3.75
CA ARG A 194 13.26 -10.00 -5.08
C ARG A 194 12.75 -8.56 -5.00
N TYR A 195 13.39 -7.67 -5.75
CA TYR A 195 12.91 -6.31 -5.98
C TYR A 195 12.25 -6.23 -7.35
N VAL A 196 11.02 -5.77 -7.42
CA VAL A 196 10.26 -5.53 -8.65
C VAL A 196 10.21 -4.04 -8.92
N SER A 197 10.79 -3.63 -10.04
CA SER A 197 10.76 -2.23 -10.48
C SER A 197 9.50 -1.91 -11.27
N ARG A 198 9.19 -0.60 -11.41
CA ARG A 198 8.09 -0.16 -12.31
C ARG A 198 8.33 -0.57 -13.76
N ALA A 199 9.58 -0.53 -14.22
CA ALA A 199 9.93 -0.95 -15.58
C ALA A 199 9.68 -2.46 -15.78
N GLU A 200 10.08 -3.29 -14.82
CA GLU A 200 9.80 -4.72 -14.86
C GLU A 200 8.29 -5.00 -14.85
N LEU A 201 7.52 -4.30 -14.01
CA LEU A 201 6.07 -4.46 -13.95
C LEU A 201 5.40 -4.10 -15.30
N GLU A 202 5.84 -3.04 -15.97
CA GLU A 202 5.35 -2.66 -17.29
C GLU A 202 5.67 -3.73 -18.36
N GLU A 203 6.86 -4.35 -18.29
CA GLU A 203 7.22 -5.46 -19.18
C GLU A 203 6.37 -6.72 -18.92
N LEU A 204 6.11 -7.04 -17.65
CA LEU A 204 5.25 -8.16 -17.26
C LEU A 204 3.79 -7.98 -17.71
N ARG A 205 3.34 -6.74 -17.87
CA ARG A 205 1.98 -6.41 -18.34
C ARG A 205 1.74 -6.78 -19.80
N VAL A 206 2.79 -6.77 -20.63
CA VAL A 206 2.67 -7.05 -22.07
C VAL A 206 2.38 -8.53 -22.31
N VAL A 207 1.30 -8.81 -23.04
CA VAL A 207 0.95 -10.19 -23.45
C VAL A 207 1.84 -10.62 -24.61
N ARG A 208 2.43 -11.80 -24.49
CA ARG A 208 3.33 -12.40 -25.48
C ARG A 208 2.85 -13.80 -25.87
N PRO A 209 3.23 -14.29 -27.05
CA PRO A 209 2.96 -15.67 -27.43
C PRO A 209 3.51 -16.66 -26.39
N GLY A 210 2.67 -17.58 -25.92
CA GLY A 210 3.02 -18.57 -24.90
C GLY A 210 2.68 -18.18 -23.47
N ASP A 211 2.22 -16.95 -23.22
CA ASP A 211 1.71 -16.57 -21.90
C ASP A 211 0.41 -17.33 -21.58
N ASP A 212 0.20 -17.67 -20.30
CA ASP A 212 -1.10 -18.05 -19.77
C ASP A 212 -1.97 -16.78 -19.73
N LEU A 213 -2.84 -16.64 -20.72
CA LEU A 213 -3.64 -15.43 -20.92
C LEU A 213 -4.61 -15.18 -19.76
N ASP A 214 -5.30 -16.22 -19.30
CA ASP A 214 -6.30 -16.09 -18.24
C ASP A 214 -5.63 -15.61 -16.94
N ARG A 215 -4.48 -16.19 -16.60
CA ARG A 215 -3.68 -15.77 -15.47
C ARG A 215 -3.18 -14.34 -15.61
N LYS A 216 -2.71 -13.98 -16.79
CA LYS A 216 -2.20 -12.62 -17.05
C LYS A 216 -3.29 -11.56 -16.97
N LEU A 217 -4.48 -11.86 -17.49
CA LEU A 217 -5.63 -10.96 -17.38
C LEU A 217 -5.98 -10.72 -15.90
N ARG A 218 -6.13 -11.76 -15.10
CA ARG A 218 -6.39 -11.63 -13.66
C ARG A 218 -5.26 -10.91 -12.91
N ALA A 219 -4.01 -11.23 -13.23
CA ALA A 219 -2.84 -10.62 -12.60
C ALA A 219 -2.74 -9.10 -12.82
N PHE A 220 -3.32 -8.58 -13.88
CA PHE A 220 -3.35 -7.14 -14.16
C PHE A 220 -4.76 -6.53 -14.09
N TRP A 221 -5.77 -7.29 -13.61
CA TRP A 221 -7.10 -6.75 -13.43
C TRP A 221 -7.20 -5.86 -12.20
N TYR A 222 -7.20 -4.55 -12.43
CA TYR A 222 -7.27 -3.54 -11.39
C TYR A 222 -7.94 -2.26 -11.93
N PRO A 223 -9.26 -2.31 -12.28
CA PRO A 223 -9.93 -1.12 -12.80
C PRO A 223 -9.95 0.02 -11.78
N PRO A 224 -9.89 1.30 -12.22
CA PRO A 224 -9.93 1.73 -13.63
C PRO A 224 -8.57 1.72 -14.36
N TRP A 225 -7.52 1.22 -13.72
CA TRP A 225 -6.17 1.23 -14.28
C TRP A 225 -6.04 0.26 -15.46
N PRO A 226 -5.16 0.57 -16.43
CA PRO A 226 -4.93 -0.33 -17.56
C PRO A 226 -4.50 -1.73 -17.10
N GLY A 227 -5.18 -2.76 -17.62
CA GLY A 227 -4.88 -4.17 -17.39
C GLY A 227 -3.71 -4.70 -18.20
N ALA A 228 -3.72 -6.02 -18.48
CA ALA A 228 -2.80 -6.64 -19.44
C ALA A 228 -2.94 -5.97 -20.82
N VAL A 229 -1.83 -5.82 -21.55
CA VAL A 229 -1.81 -5.07 -22.81
C VAL A 229 -1.21 -5.88 -23.94
N VAL A 230 -1.64 -5.56 -25.17
CA VAL A 230 -1.06 -6.05 -26.40
C VAL A 230 -0.79 -4.89 -27.36
N ASP A 231 0.30 -4.96 -28.09
CA ASP A 231 0.65 -3.98 -29.12
C ASP A 231 0.26 -4.55 -30.49
N ILE A 232 -0.72 -3.93 -31.17
CA ILE A 232 -1.21 -4.32 -32.49
C ILE A 232 -1.11 -3.09 -33.41
N GLU A 233 -0.38 -3.24 -34.51
CA GLU A 233 -0.19 -2.18 -35.52
C GLU A 233 0.24 -0.83 -34.91
N GLY A 234 1.13 -0.87 -33.91
CA GLY A 234 1.64 0.34 -33.22
C GLY A 234 0.65 0.94 -32.22
N ARG A 235 -0.47 0.28 -31.93
CA ARG A 235 -1.44 0.71 -30.90
C ARG A 235 -1.38 -0.23 -29.72
N ARG A 236 -1.27 0.36 -28.52
CA ARG A 236 -1.38 -0.38 -27.26
C ARG A 236 -2.83 -0.51 -26.86
N LEU A 237 -3.31 -1.74 -26.72
CA LEU A 237 -4.68 -2.07 -26.33
C LEU A 237 -4.69 -2.79 -25.00
N THR A 238 -5.64 -2.45 -24.11
CA THR A 238 -5.89 -3.19 -22.88
C THR A 238 -6.79 -4.37 -23.18
N LEU A 239 -6.41 -5.56 -22.71
CA LEU A 239 -7.18 -6.78 -22.85
C LEU A 239 -8.07 -6.99 -21.63
N VAL A 240 -9.32 -7.34 -21.89
CA VAL A 240 -10.33 -7.72 -20.89
C VAL A 240 -11.16 -8.84 -21.48
N ASP A 241 -11.40 -9.91 -20.74
CA ASP A 241 -12.32 -10.96 -21.16
C ASP A 241 -13.77 -10.67 -20.74
N ASP A 242 -14.71 -11.47 -21.24
CA ASP A 242 -16.14 -11.29 -20.93
C ASP A 242 -16.46 -11.52 -19.45
N GLY A 243 -15.70 -12.36 -18.76
CA GLY A 243 -15.85 -12.64 -17.33
C GLY A 243 -15.56 -11.40 -16.49
N LEU A 244 -14.37 -10.83 -16.67
CA LEU A 244 -13.91 -9.60 -15.99
C LEU A 244 -14.79 -8.38 -16.36
N LEU A 245 -15.17 -8.27 -17.62
CA LEU A 245 -16.12 -7.23 -18.06
C LEU A 245 -17.48 -7.38 -17.38
N GLY A 246 -17.96 -8.63 -17.23
CA GLY A 246 -19.18 -8.93 -16.49
C GLY A 246 -19.12 -8.59 -15.01
N GLU A 247 -17.96 -8.78 -14.36
CA GLU A 247 -17.73 -8.35 -12.97
C GLU A 247 -17.82 -6.84 -12.83
N LEU A 248 -17.17 -6.11 -13.72
CA LEU A 248 -17.23 -4.65 -13.74
C LEU A 248 -18.67 -4.16 -13.93
N ALA A 249 -19.41 -4.75 -14.84
CA ALA A 249 -20.83 -4.42 -15.08
C ALA A 249 -21.70 -4.69 -13.84
N ARG A 250 -21.46 -5.78 -13.10
CA ARG A 250 -22.16 -6.06 -11.85
C ARG A 250 -21.84 -5.02 -10.77
N ALA A 251 -20.59 -4.62 -10.65
CA ALA A 251 -20.18 -3.58 -9.71
C ALA A 251 -20.85 -2.23 -10.00
N TYR A 252 -20.90 -1.83 -11.27
CA TYR A 252 -21.59 -0.59 -11.69
C TYR A 252 -23.10 -0.63 -11.47
N ARG A 253 -23.76 -1.77 -11.66
CA ARG A 253 -25.18 -1.94 -11.33
C ARG A 253 -25.43 -1.82 -9.83
N ALA A 254 -24.59 -2.44 -9.02
CA ALA A 254 -24.69 -2.35 -7.56
C ALA A 254 -24.49 -0.91 -7.07
N ALA A 255 -23.68 -0.11 -7.75
CA ALA A 255 -23.46 1.30 -7.48
C ALA A 255 -24.53 2.24 -8.10
N GLY A 256 -25.52 1.70 -8.86
CA GLY A 256 -26.55 2.49 -9.53
C GLY A 256 -26.06 3.31 -10.73
N VAL A 257 -24.91 2.98 -11.30
CA VAL A 257 -24.31 3.73 -12.43
C VAL A 257 -24.83 3.25 -13.78
N VAL A 258 -25.25 2.01 -13.89
CA VAL A 258 -25.88 1.44 -15.08
C VAL A 258 -27.18 0.74 -14.74
N PRO A 259 -28.19 0.72 -15.65
CA PRO A 259 -29.49 0.11 -15.40
C PRO A 259 -29.44 -1.43 -15.29
#